data_250591b3d1da482435904e154a12db69
#
_entry.id   250591b3d1da482435904e154a12db69
#
_cell.length_a   1.000
_cell.length_b   1.000
_cell.length_c   1.000
_cell.angle_alpha   90.00
_cell.angle_beta   90.00
_cell.angle_gamma   90.00
#
_symmetry.space_group_name_H-M   'P 1'
#
loop_
_entity.id
_entity.type
_entity.pdbx_description
1 polymer ?
#
loop_
_entity_poly.entity_id
_entity_poly.type
_entity_poly.pdbx_seq_one_letter_code
_entity_poly.pdbx_strand_id
1 'polypeptide(L)'
;MKNLIVSILLCFATPLISQESSAKILTMGVPCDKTQNVFNILEEAKEGLLFSGGGLIAEATTRQVYPTATMVFVNQETGNWSVIASFGDGTSCLIMPGKNFTPYSGKQPWDEEKDGL
;
A
#
# COMPACT_ATOMS: atom_id res chain seq x y z
N MET A 1 -44.27 27.07 -1.77
CA MET A 1 -43.98 25.74 -2.34
C MET A 1 -42.71 25.71 -3.18
N LYS A 2 -42.56 26.65 -4.08
CA LYS A 2 -41.37 26.69 -4.95
C LYS A 2 -40.06 26.84 -4.15
N ASN A 3 -40.11 27.62 -3.09
CA ASN A 3 -38.90 27.84 -2.27
C ASN A 3 -38.47 26.61 -1.50
N LEU A 4 -39.43 25.77 -1.11
CA LEU A 4 -39.12 24.53 -0.40
C LEU A 4 -38.39 23.52 -1.30
N ILE A 5 -38.79 23.43 -2.56
CA ILE A 5 -38.16 22.51 -3.51
C ILE A 5 -36.72 22.93 -3.80
N VAL A 6 -36.47 24.22 -3.96
CA VAL A 6 -35.14 24.74 -4.21
C VAL A 6 -34.22 24.49 -3.01
N SER A 7 -34.74 24.66 -1.81
CA SER A 7 -33.94 24.41 -0.60
C SER A 7 -33.51 22.97 -0.45
N ILE A 8 -34.38 22.04 -0.80
CA ILE A 8 -34.07 20.61 -0.72
C ILE A 8 -32.96 20.24 -1.71
N LEU A 9 -33.00 20.80 -2.91
CA LEU A 9 -31.98 20.51 -3.91
C LEU A 9 -30.60 21.01 -3.48
N LEU A 10 -30.52 22.16 -2.84
CA LEU A 10 -29.27 22.69 -2.33
C LEU A 10 -28.66 21.82 -1.25
N CYS A 11 -29.50 21.23 -0.40
CA CYS A 11 -29.01 20.38 0.67
C CYS A 11 -28.37 19.10 0.16
N PHE A 12 -28.80 18.57 -0.96
CA PHE A 12 -28.23 17.35 -1.50
C PHE A 12 -26.85 17.54 -2.13
N ALA A 13 -26.57 18.68 -2.70
CA ALA A 13 -25.34 18.90 -3.43
C ALA A 13 -24.13 19.15 -2.51
N THR A 14 -24.34 19.87 -1.42
CA THR A 14 -23.25 20.34 -0.57
C THR A 14 -22.49 19.25 0.18
N PRO A 15 -23.14 18.27 0.82
CA PRO A 15 -22.40 17.26 1.58
C PRO A 15 -21.52 16.35 0.74
N LEU A 16 -21.93 16.06 -0.48
CA LEU A 16 -21.17 15.18 -1.37
C LEU A 16 -19.83 15.78 -1.78
N ILE A 17 -19.81 17.08 -2.04
CA ILE A 17 -18.59 17.77 -2.49
C ILE A 17 -17.55 17.83 -1.38
N SER A 18 -17.97 18.06 -0.15
CA SER A 18 -17.04 18.22 0.97
C SER A 18 -16.34 16.93 1.37
N GLN A 19 -16.93 15.78 1.10
CA GLN A 19 -16.34 14.49 1.47
C GLN A 19 -15.18 14.08 0.57
N GLU A 20 -15.17 14.54 -0.67
CA GLU A 20 -14.16 14.15 -1.64
C GLU A 20 -12.86 14.94 -1.49
N SER A 21 -12.86 16.03 -0.75
CA SER A 21 -11.71 16.94 -0.69
C SER A 21 -10.63 16.54 0.30
N SER A 22 -10.83 15.48 1.10
CA SER A 22 -9.88 15.10 2.15
C SER A 22 -8.80 14.11 1.70
N ALA A 23 -8.96 13.46 0.57
CA ALA A 23 -7.99 12.47 0.09
C ALA A 23 -6.75 13.14 -0.49
N LYS A 24 -5.58 12.58 -0.18
CA LYS A 24 -4.30 13.04 -0.71
C LYS A 24 -3.61 11.90 -1.44
N ILE A 25 -2.88 12.26 -2.50
CA ILE A 25 -2.08 11.29 -3.24
C ILE A 25 -0.62 11.56 -2.94
N LEU A 26 0.09 10.52 -2.50
CA LEU A 26 1.52 10.58 -2.28
C LEU A 26 2.23 9.84 -3.40
N THR A 27 3.29 10.44 -3.90
CA THR A 27 4.12 9.83 -4.93
C THR A 27 5.44 9.43 -4.31
N MET A 28 5.90 8.20 -4.59
CA MET A 28 7.18 7.72 -4.07
C MET A 28 8.08 7.26 -5.21
N GLY A 29 9.38 7.52 -5.05
CA GLY A 29 10.40 6.95 -5.91
C GLY A 29 10.98 5.71 -5.24
N VAL A 30 11.09 4.62 -5.97
CA VAL A 30 11.60 3.37 -5.43
C VAL A 30 12.69 2.83 -6.35
N PRO A 31 13.74 2.17 -5.78
CA PRO A 31 14.78 1.55 -6.59
C PRO A 31 14.26 0.28 -7.25
N CYS A 32 14.60 0.12 -8.51
CA CYS A 32 14.20 -1.05 -9.30
C CYS A 32 15.42 -1.61 -10.03
N ASP A 33 15.41 -2.92 -10.25
CA ASP A 33 16.46 -3.61 -10.99
C ASP A 33 15.86 -4.90 -11.57
N LYS A 34 16.67 -5.65 -12.29
CA LYS A 34 16.26 -6.98 -12.75
C LYS A 34 15.88 -7.84 -11.56
N THR A 35 14.83 -8.62 -11.72
CA THR A 35 14.31 -9.46 -10.61
C THR A 35 15.40 -10.34 -10.02
N GLN A 36 16.25 -10.95 -10.86
CA GLN A 36 17.31 -11.81 -10.36
C GLN A 36 18.29 -11.06 -9.45
N ASN A 37 18.62 -9.82 -9.80
CA ASN A 37 19.52 -9.02 -8.98
C ASN A 37 18.90 -8.68 -7.63
N VAL A 38 17.61 -8.37 -7.62
CA VAL A 38 16.90 -8.07 -6.38
C VAL A 38 16.88 -9.32 -5.49
N PHE A 39 16.56 -10.47 -6.05
CA PHE A 39 16.52 -11.72 -5.30
C PHE A 39 17.88 -12.10 -4.74
N ASN A 40 18.95 -11.83 -5.48
CA ASN A 40 20.31 -12.07 -4.98
C ASN A 40 20.62 -11.23 -3.75
N ILE A 41 20.19 -9.98 -3.75
CA ILE A 41 20.37 -9.09 -2.58
C ILE A 41 19.61 -9.62 -1.37
N LEU A 42 18.37 -10.08 -1.58
CA LEU A 42 17.57 -10.63 -0.51
C LEU A 42 18.18 -11.91 0.06
N GLU A 43 18.70 -12.76 -0.80
CA GLU A 43 19.37 -13.98 -0.39
C GLU A 43 20.61 -13.69 0.47
N GLU A 44 21.42 -12.71 0.04
CA GLU A 44 22.57 -12.28 0.81
C GLU A 44 22.18 -11.70 2.17
N ALA A 45 21.06 -10.99 2.23
CA ALA A 45 20.53 -10.46 3.48
C ALA A 45 19.83 -11.53 4.32
N LYS A 46 19.73 -12.76 3.82
CA LYS A 46 19.05 -13.88 4.47
C LYS A 46 17.58 -13.58 4.77
N GLU A 47 16.95 -12.85 3.88
CA GLU A 47 15.52 -12.60 3.96
C GLU A 47 14.79 -13.64 3.11
N GLY A 48 13.91 -14.39 3.75
CA GLY A 48 13.10 -15.39 3.07
C GLY A 48 11.70 -14.88 2.78
N LEU A 49 11.09 -15.45 1.76
CA LEU A 49 9.72 -15.06 1.40
C LEU A 49 8.75 -15.48 2.49
N LEU A 50 8.02 -14.53 3.03
CA LEU A 50 7.02 -14.79 4.05
C LEU A 50 5.63 -14.96 3.44
N PHE A 51 5.20 -14.02 2.61
CA PHE A 51 3.95 -14.15 1.89
C PHE A 51 3.98 -13.31 0.62
N SER A 52 3.05 -13.59 -0.28
CA SER A 52 2.92 -12.87 -1.53
C SER A 52 1.46 -12.71 -1.91
N GLY A 53 1.19 -11.77 -2.77
CA GLY A 53 -0.15 -11.52 -3.29
C GLY A 53 -0.09 -10.65 -4.52
N GLY A 54 -1.20 -10.57 -5.23
CA GLY A 54 -1.32 -9.66 -6.36
C GLY A 54 -1.51 -8.23 -5.89
N GLY A 55 -0.87 -7.30 -6.56
CA GLY A 55 -0.99 -5.88 -6.28
C GLY A 55 -1.12 -5.06 -7.53
N LEU A 56 -1.40 -3.77 -7.36
CA LEU A 56 -1.50 -2.81 -8.44
C LEU A 56 -0.66 -1.60 -8.10
N ILE A 57 0.14 -1.13 -9.06
CA ILE A 57 0.94 0.08 -8.91
C ILE A 57 0.61 1.01 -10.05
N ALA A 58 0.32 2.28 -9.71
CA ALA A 58 0.09 3.33 -10.69
C ALA A 58 1.38 4.13 -10.90
N GLU A 59 1.76 4.30 -12.16
CA GLU A 59 2.91 5.11 -12.52
C GLU A 59 2.54 6.60 -12.42
N ALA A 60 3.42 7.38 -11.77
CA ALA A 60 3.12 8.77 -11.46
C ALA A 60 2.98 9.66 -12.70
N THR A 61 3.82 9.43 -13.71
CA THR A 61 3.84 10.27 -14.92
C THR A 61 2.71 9.96 -15.87
N THR A 62 2.50 8.68 -16.17
CA THR A 62 1.50 8.26 -17.16
C THR A 62 0.17 7.94 -16.53
N ARG A 63 0.13 7.72 -15.22
CA ARG A 63 -1.03 7.25 -14.45
C ARG A 63 -1.51 5.88 -14.90
N GLN A 64 -0.68 5.17 -15.62
CA GLN A 64 -0.98 3.82 -16.04
C GLN A 64 -0.84 2.86 -14.85
N VAL A 65 -1.74 1.89 -14.76
CA VAL A 65 -1.76 0.93 -13.65
C VAL A 65 -1.20 -0.40 -14.13
N TYR A 66 -0.27 -0.94 -13.35
CA TYR A 66 0.40 -2.20 -13.67
C TYR A 66 0.12 -3.24 -12.59
N PRO A 67 -0.22 -4.47 -12.97
CA PRO A 67 -0.30 -5.56 -12.00
C PRO A 67 1.10 -5.98 -11.56
N THR A 68 1.22 -6.38 -10.31
CA THR A 68 2.48 -6.82 -9.73
C THR A 68 2.28 -8.08 -8.92
N ALA A 69 3.37 -8.86 -8.76
CA ALA A 69 3.45 -9.82 -7.68
C ALA A 69 4.11 -9.11 -6.51
N THR A 70 3.35 -8.90 -5.45
CA THR A 70 3.84 -8.21 -4.26
C THR A 70 4.29 -9.26 -3.25
N MET A 71 5.50 -9.11 -2.76
CA MET A 71 6.12 -10.10 -1.88
C MET A 71 6.69 -9.43 -0.65
N VAL A 72 6.55 -10.10 0.49
CA VAL A 72 7.18 -9.65 1.74
C VAL A 72 8.23 -10.68 2.13
N PHE A 73 9.46 -10.20 2.24
CA PHE A 73 10.60 -11.00 2.68
C PHE A 73 11.01 -10.58 4.08
N VAL A 74 11.47 -11.52 4.88
CA VAL A 74 11.85 -11.25 6.25
C VAL A 74 13.04 -12.10 6.67
N ASN A 75 13.93 -11.51 7.45
CA ASN A 75 14.94 -12.23 8.22
C ASN A 75 14.43 -12.32 9.65
N GLN A 76 13.99 -13.50 10.05
CA GLN A 76 13.35 -13.66 11.35
C GLN A 76 14.35 -13.56 12.52
N GLU A 77 15.64 -13.72 12.27
CA GLU A 77 16.64 -13.57 13.30
C GLU A 77 16.93 -12.10 13.62
N THR A 78 17.00 -11.27 12.59
CA THR A 78 17.32 -9.84 12.76
C THR A 78 16.09 -8.95 12.83
N GLY A 79 14.98 -9.42 12.31
CA GLY A 79 13.77 -8.61 12.19
C GLY A 79 13.76 -7.68 10.99
N ASN A 80 14.75 -7.74 10.12
CA ASN A 80 14.76 -6.95 8.90
C ASN A 80 13.78 -7.54 7.89
N TRP A 81 13.08 -6.69 7.16
CA TRP A 81 12.11 -7.14 6.18
C TRP A 81 12.04 -6.19 5.00
N SER A 82 11.49 -6.65 3.89
CA SER A 82 11.41 -5.88 2.66
C SER A 82 10.11 -6.19 1.94
N VAL A 83 9.52 -5.16 1.34
CA VAL A 83 8.38 -5.33 0.44
C VAL A 83 8.86 -5.15 -0.99
N ILE A 84 8.65 -6.15 -1.82
CA ILE A 84 9.10 -6.18 -3.20
C ILE A 84 7.86 -6.25 -4.11
N ALA A 85 7.88 -5.47 -5.18
CA ALA A 85 6.89 -5.59 -6.25
C ALA A 85 7.61 -6.05 -7.51
N SER A 86 7.16 -7.17 -8.08
CA SER A 86 7.71 -7.70 -9.33
C SER A 86 6.71 -7.48 -10.45
N PHE A 87 7.22 -6.95 -11.55
CA PHE A 87 6.43 -6.69 -12.75
C PHE A 87 6.65 -7.81 -13.78
N GLY A 88 5.70 -7.94 -14.71
CA GLY A 88 5.75 -9.00 -15.71
C GLY A 88 6.89 -8.88 -16.72
N ASP A 89 7.56 -7.74 -16.77
CA ASP A 89 8.69 -7.51 -17.68
C ASP A 89 10.06 -7.95 -17.13
N GLY A 90 10.08 -8.58 -15.96
CA GLY A 90 11.33 -9.02 -15.34
C GLY A 90 12.00 -7.99 -14.45
N THR A 91 11.31 -6.91 -14.14
CA THR A 91 11.80 -5.86 -13.23
C THR A 91 11.15 -6.04 -11.86
N SER A 92 11.92 -5.83 -10.81
CA SER A 92 11.42 -5.81 -9.44
C SER A 92 11.89 -4.58 -8.72
N CYS A 93 11.05 -4.05 -7.85
CA CYS A 93 11.30 -2.81 -7.14
C CYS A 93 11.19 -3.04 -5.64
N LEU A 94 12.11 -2.41 -4.88
CA LEU A 94 12.01 -2.37 -3.43
C LEU A 94 11.03 -1.27 -3.06
N ILE A 95 9.85 -1.66 -2.64
CA ILE A 95 8.80 -0.69 -2.26
C ILE A 95 9.13 -0.07 -0.91
N MET A 96 9.54 -0.89 0.06
CA MET A 96 10.02 -0.36 1.32
C MET A 96 10.87 -1.39 2.06
N PRO A 97 11.97 -0.94 2.68
CA PRO A 97 12.70 -1.73 3.66
C PRO A 97 12.09 -1.50 5.04
N GLY A 98 12.27 -2.45 5.94
CA GLY A 98 11.78 -2.33 7.29
C GLY A 98 12.64 -3.01 8.31
N LYS A 99 12.35 -2.76 9.58
CA LYS A 99 13.03 -3.37 10.73
C LYS A 99 12.00 -3.79 11.75
N ASN A 100 12.45 -4.58 12.70
CA ASN A 100 11.62 -4.97 13.85
C ASN A 100 10.34 -5.69 13.43
N PHE A 101 10.46 -6.59 12.47
CA PHE A 101 9.32 -7.38 12.04
C PHE A 101 8.76 -8.17 13.21
N THR A 102 7.46 -8.08 13.41
CA THR A 102 6.76 -8.82 14.47
C THR A 102 5.39 -9.23 13.95
N PRO A 103 5.06 -10.52 13.96
CA PRO A 103 3.71 -10.94 13.61
C PRO A 103 2.71 -10.35 14.60
N TYR A 104 1.61 -9.86 14.09
CA TYR A 104 0.58 -9.31 14.96
C TYR A 104 -0.33 -10.43 15.44
N SER A 105 -0.54 -10.51 16.75
CA SER A 105 -1.37 -11.54 17.36
C SER A 105 -2.42 -10.98 18.32
N GLY A 106 -2.51 -9.67 18.44
CA GLY A 106 -3.45 -9.03 19.34
C GLY A 106 -4.84 -8.82 18.72
N LYS A 107 -5.64 -8.02 19.38
CA LYS A 107 -6.94 -7.61 18.84
C LYS A 107 -6.75 -6.73 17.62
N GLN A 108 -7.74 -6.71 16.74
CA GLN A 108 -7.69 -5.80 15.61
C GLN A 108 -7.73 -4.34 16.09
N PRO A 109 -7.06 -3.42 15.38
CA PRO A 109 -6.97 -2.02 15.84
C PRO A 109 -8.31 -1.36 16.07
N TRP A 110 -9.30 -1.67 15.23
CA TRP A 110 -10.63 -1.09 15.40
C TRP A 110 -11.37 -1.66 16.60
N ASP A 111 -11.08 -2.90 17.00
CA ASP A 111 -11.67 -3.50 18.20
C ASP A 111 -11.08 -2.90 19.48
N GLU A 112 -9.76 -2.64 19.48
CA GLU A 112 -9.09 -1.99 20.59
C GLU A 112 -9.62 -0.57 20.80
N GLU A 113 -9.88 0.13 19.70
CA GLU A 113 -10.43 1.47 19.76
C GLU A 113 -11.81 1.51 20.40
N LYS A 114 -12.65 0.52 20.08
CA LYS A 114 -13.98 0.40 20.72
C LYS A 114 -13.86 0.11 22.21
N ASP A 115 -12.96 -0.78 22.58
CA ASP A 115 -12.79 -1.17 23.98
C ASP A 115 -12.15 -0.06 24.81
N GLY A 116 -11.34 0.77 24.21
CA GLY A 116 -10.69 1.88 24.86
C GLY A 116 -11.59 3.06 25.15
N LEU A 117 -12.76 3.08 24.57
CA LEU A 117 -13.72 4.14 24.76
C LEU A 117 -14.74 3.78 25.83
#